data_8ddc36c9b7dc73b8af1e36ae48f3d732
#
_entry.id   8ddc36c9b7dc73b8af1e36ae48f3d732
#
_cell.length_a   1.000
_cell.length_b   1.000
_cell.length_c   1.000
_cell.angle_alpha   90.00
_cell.angle_beta   90.00
_cell.angle_gamma   90.00
#
_symmetry.space_group_name_H-M   'P 1'
#
loop_
_entity.id
_entity.type
_entity.pdbx_description
1 polymer ?
#
loop_
_entity_poly.entity_id
_entity_poly.type
_entity_poly.pdbx_seq_one_letter_code
_entity_poly.pdbx_strand_id
1 'polypeptide(L)'
;MKPLFRSDYTLCFWEVDGVHAILKGMFTYTKTDIICAATLLLIITRLYGWKKKDIFMKLYFWITFSSFCMVVAFAAGYLADSGIINMCRGLRSLTWACAFIAFNYTIFLWFIYSGIFRESSIISNRMSCLHCAIPAVINMIIIIIACFVDGFYSINDAGKFLRGKYYEFLFIIPAVYITISTAALLKDAYLEKKSGRGKRYVVLISFTVPVILGAFIQNMEPQTNMLVIGKCILQS
;
A
#
# COMPACT_ATOMS: atom_id res chain seq x y z
N MET A 1 -57.35 -30.56 -8.32
CA MET A 1 -55.94 -30.88 -8.61
C MET A 1 -55.21 -29.59 -8.87
N LYS A 2 -54.40 -29.14 -7.91
CA LYS A 2 -53.50 -27.99 -8.06
C LYS A 2 -52.11 -28.50 -8.49
N PRO A 3 -51.42 -27.88 -9.44
CA PRO A 3 -50.08 -28.34 -9.80
C PRO A 3 -49.07 -27.82 -8.74
N LEU A 4 -48.53 -28.77 -7.98
CA LEU A 4 -47.35 -28.68 -7.18
C LEU A 4 -46.17 -28.83 -8.16
N PHE A 5 -45.57 -27.75 -8.63
CA PHE A 5 -44.21 -27.73 -9.20
C PHE A 5 -43.92 -26.34 -9.81
N ARG A 6 -43.62 -25.35 -8.96
CA ARG A 6 -43.04 -24.09 -9.43
C ARG A 6 -42.39 -23.30 -8.27
N SER A 7 -41.28 -23.80 -7.72
CA SER A 7 -40.55 -22.93 -6.79
C SER A 7 -39.02 -23.05 -6.78
N ASP A 8 -38.41 -24.06 -7.44
CA ASP A 8 -36.99 -24.31 -7.19
C ASP A 8 -36.04 -23.70 -8.21
N TYR A 9 -36.51 -23.24 -9.38
CA TYR A 9 -35.64 -22.66 -10.39
C TYR A 9 -35.44 -21.16 -10.24
N THR A 10 -36.31 -20.45 -9.54
CA THR A 10 -36.18 -18.99 -9.31
C THR A 10 -35.12 -18.66 -8.27
N LEU A 11 -34.92 -19.51 -7.27
CA LEU A 11 -33.90 -19.31 -6.23
C LEU A 11 -32.49 -19.46 -6.78
N CYS A 12 -32.20 -20.42 -7.63
CA CYS A 12 -30.89 -20.58 -8.28
C CYS A 12 -30.55 -19.46 -9.26
N PHE A 13 -31.55 -18.90 -9.93
CA PHE A 13 -31.31 -17.79 -10.88
C PHE A 13 -30.94 -16.49 -10.16
N TRP A 14 -31.57 -16.19 -9.02
CA TRP A 14 -31.23 -15.04 -8.18
C TRP A 14 -29.82 -15.12 -7.57
N GLU A 15 -29.36 -16.32 -7.24
CA GLU A 15 -28.02 -16.55 -6.67
C GLU A 15 -26.92 -16.33 -7.72
N VAL A 16 -27.16 -16.77 -8.96
CA VAL A 16 -26.20 -16.58 -10.07
C VAL A 16 -26.09 -15.10 -10.48
N ASP A 17 -27.22 -14.38 -10.55
CA ASP A 17 -27.22 -12.95 -10.86
C ASP A 17 -26.55 -12.12 -9.75
N GLY A 18 -26.76 -12.50 -8.49
CA GLY A 18 -26.08 -11.91 -7.34
C GLY A 18 -24.55 -12.08 -7.39
N VAL A 19 -24.07 -13.28 -7.67
CA VAL A 19 -22.65 -13.57 -7.82
C VAL A 19 -22.04 -12.82 -9.01
N HIS A 20 -22.76 -12.74 -10.13
CA HIS A 20 -22.29 -12.01 -11.32
C HIS A 20 -22.22 -10.50 -11.07
N ALA A 21 -23.19 -9.93 -10.36
CA ALA A 21 -23.19 -8.53 -9.96
C ALA A 21 -22.04 -8.21 -8.98
N ILE A 22 -21.78 -9.10 -8.01
CA ILE A 22 -20.65 -8.99 -7.07
C ILE A 22 -19.32 -9.07 -7.83
N LEU A 23 -19.14 -10.06 -8.71
CA LEU A 23 -17.92 -10.18 -9.52
C LEU A 23 -17.71 -8.96 -10.42
N LYS A 24 -18.76 -8.47 -11.08
CA LYS A 24 -18.69 -7.26 -11.90
C LYS A 24 -18.31 -6.03 -11.07
N GLY A 25 -18.86 -5.87 -9.87
CA GLY A 25 -18.51 -4.83 -8.92
C GLY A 25 -17.04 -4.94 -8.47
N MET A 26 -16.61 -6.14 -8.04
CA MET A 26 -15.21 -6.41 -7.71
C MET A 26 -14.27 -6.03 -8.87
N PHE A 27 -14.54 -6.50 -10.08
CA PHE A 27 -13.73 -6.18 -11.25
C PHE A 27 -13.71 -4.68 -11.56
N THR A 28 -14.77 -3.95 -11.32
CA THR A 28 -14.82 -2.51 -11.61
C THR A 28 -13.98 -1.71 -10.63
N TYR A 29 -14.01 -2.05 -9.33
CA TYR A 29 -13.33 -1.29 -8.28
C TYR A 29 -11.89 -1.74 -8.01
N THR A 30 -11.54 -3.01 -8.25
CA THR A 30 -10.25 -3.57 -7.83
C THR A 30 -9.40 -4.16 -8.96
N LYS A 31 -9.73 -3.90 -10.24
CA LYS A 31 -8.97 -4.42 -11.40
C LYS A 31 -7.47 -4.18 -11.27
N THR A 32 -7.10 -2.94 -10.99
CA THR A 32 -5.70 -2.53 -10.89
C THR A 32 -5.03 -3.17 -9.69
N ASP A 33 -5.73 -3.24 -8.54
CA ASP A 33 -5.20 -3.85 -7.32
C ASP A 33 -4.97 -5.34 -7.50
N ILE A 34 -5.87 -6.05 -8.19
CA ILE A 34 -5.72 -7.48 -8.51
C ILE A 34 -4.49 -7.70 -9.39
N ILE A 35 -4.31 -6.88 -10.45
CA ILE A 35 -3.15 -6.98 -11.33
C ILE A 35 -1.87 -6.68 -10.56
N CYS A 36 -1.85 -5.61 -9.75
CA CYS A 36 -0.73 -5.27 -8.90
C CYS A 36 -0.41 -6.38 -7.90
N ALA A 37 -1.41 -6.92 -7.22
CA ALA A 37 -1.23 -8.02 -6.27
C ALA A 37 -0.68 -9.27 -6.96
N ALA A 38 -1.21 -9.66 -8.11
CA ALA A 38 -0.72 -10.80 -8.89
C ALA A 38 0.74 -10.60 -9.33
N THR A 39 1.08 -9.40 -9.83
CA THR A 39 2.45 -9.06 -10.22
C THR A 39 3.41 -9.12 -9.03
N LEU A 40 3.04 -8.52 -7.89
CA LEU A 40 3.83 -8.56 -6.66
C LEU A 40 4.01 -9.99 -6.15
N LEU A 41 2.97 -10.82 -6.23
CA LEU A 41 3.04 -12.23 -5.83
C LEU A 41 4.03 -13.01 -6.70
N LEU A 42 4.02 -12.80 -8.03
CA LEU A 42 5.00 -13.41 -8.94
C LEU A 42 6.43 -12.97 -8.60
N ILE A 43 6.65 -11.70 -8.29
CA ILE A 43 7.95 -11.18 -7.86
C ILE A 43 8.36 -11.84 -6.54
N ILE A 44 7.47 -11.93 -5.55
CA ILE A 44 7.72 -12.56 -4.25
C ILE A 44 8.15 -14.02 -4.41
N THR A 45 7.42 -14.80 -5.22
CA THR A 45 7.76 -16.21 -5.45
C THR A 45 9.16 -16.36 -6.06
N ARG A 46 9.52 -15.48 -7.00
CA ARG A 46 10.84 -15.46 -7.62
C ARG A 46 11.94 -15.05 -6.65
N LEU A 47 11.70 -14.07 -5.80
CA LEU A 47 12.66 -13.57 -4.81
C LEU A 47 12.83 -14.52 -3.62
N TYR A 48 11.86 -15.36 -3.31
CA TYR A 48 11.89 -16.24 -2.14
C TYR A 48 13.11 -17.14 -2.09
N GLY A 49 13.50 -17.71 -3.23
CA GLY A 49 14.71 -18.52 -3.34
C GLY A 49 16.03 -17.74 -3.21
N TRP A 50 16.01 -16.43 -3.48
CA TRP A 50 17.21 -15.58 -3.55
C TRP A 50 17.45 -14.79 -2.26
N LYS A 51 16.42 -14.59 -1.42
CA LYS A 51 16.53 -13.80 -0.17
C LYS A 51 17.59 -14.27 0.81
N LYS A 52 18.06 -15.52 0.69
CA LYS A 52 19.09 -16.09 1.58
C LYS A 52 20.51 -15.62 1.23
N LYS A 53 20.74 -15.06 0.04
CA LYS A 53 22.08 -14.82 -0.51
C LYS A 53 22.64 -13.44 -0.17
N ASP A 54 21.82 -12.39 -0.11
CA ASP A 54 22.28 -11.02 0.07
C ASP A 54 21.29 -10.18 0.88
N ILE A 55 21.80 -9.16 1.59
CA ILE A 55 20.99 -8.23 2.40
C ILE A 55 20.06 -7.38 1.51
N PHE A 56 20.53 -6.98 0.33
CA PHE A 56 19.72 -6.23 -0.63
C PHE A 56 18.51 -7.05 -1.09
N MET A 57 18.71 -8.33 -1.39
CA MET A 57 17.64 -9.23 -1.81
C MET A 57 16.65 -9.50 -0.68
N LYS A 58 17.13 -9.59 0.57
CA LYS A 58 16.24 -9.70 1.74
C LYS A 58 15.36 -8.47 1.88
N LEU A 59 15.95 -7.27 1.81
CA LEU A 59 15.20 -6.01 1.94
C LEU A 59 14.22 -5.85 0.78
N TYR A 60 14.66 -6.11 -0.45
CA TYR A 60 13.78 -6.04 -1.62
C TYR A 60 12.61 -7.02 -1.52
N PHE A 61 12.85 -8.22 -1.02
CA PHE A 61 11.78 -9.18 -0.71
C PHE A 61 10.77 -8.62 0.30
N TRP A 62 11.25 -8.03 1.41
CA TRP A 62 10.36 -7.48 2.43
C TRP A 62 9.61 -6.23 1.97
N ILE A 63 10.24 -5.36 1.16
CA ILE A 63 9.56 -4.24 0.50
C ILE A 63 8.43 -4.75 -0.39
N THR A 64 8.70 -5.73 -1.25
CA THR A 64 7.70 -6.30 -2.16
C THR A 64 6.59 -7.00 -1.40
N PHE A 65 6.92 -7.76 -0.34
CA PHE A 65 5.94 -8.45 0.49
C PHE A 65 5.04 -7.46 1.24
N SER A 66 5.59 -6.42 1.84
CA SER A 66 4.78 -5.41 2.53
C SER A 66 3.93 -4.58 1.56
N SER A 67 4.44 -4.30 0.35
CA SER A 67 3.64 -3.68 -0.72
C SER A 67 2.49 -4.58 -1.16
N PHE A 68 2.68 -5.89 -1.25
CA PHE A 68 1.61 -6.85 -1.52
C PHE A 68 0.54 -6.82 -0.43
N CYS A 69 0.94 -6.90 0.84
CA CYS A 69 0.02 -6.80 1.98
C CYS A 69 -0.76 -5.48 1.97
N MET A 70 -0.09 -4.36 1.65
CA MET A 70 -0.72 -3.05 1.52
C MET A 70 -1.80 -3.04 0.44
N VAL A 71 -1.49 -3.52 -0.78
CA VAL A 71 -2.46 -3.56 -1.90
C VAL A 71 -3.66 -4.43 -1.55
N VAL A 72 -3.44 -5.61 -0.97
CA VAL A 72 -4.52 -6.52 -0.56
C VAL A 72 -5.41 -5.88 0.52
N ALA A 73 -4.81 -5.22 1.51
CA ALA A 73 -5.56 -4.57 2.58
C ALA A 73 -6.38 -3.37 2.06
N PHE A 74 -5.81 -2.54 1.16
CA PHE A 74 -6.57 -1.45 0.51
C PHE A 74 -7.71 -2.00 -0.34
N ALA A 75 -7.47 -3.02 -1.16
CA ALA A 75 -8.52 -3.65 -1.97
C ALA A 75 -9.66 -4.19 -1.10
N ALA A 76 -9.33 -4.88 0.01
CA ALA A 76 -10.33 -5.38 0.95
C ALA A 76 -11.13 -4.24 1.62
N GLY A 77 -10.46 -3.13 2.00
CA GLY A 77 -11.11 -1.93 2.53
C GLY A 77 -12.10 -1.32 1.53
N TYR A 78 -11.70 -1.13 0.28
CA TYR A 78 -12.57 -0.60 -0.77
C TYR A 78 -13.75 -1.52 -1.09
N LEU A 79 -13.55 -2.85 -1.11
CA LEU A 79 -14.65 -3.80 -1.31
C LEU A 79 -15.64 -3.78 -0.15
N ALA A 80 -15.15 -3.56 1.07
CA ALA A 80 -16.01 -3.39 2.23
C ALA A 80 -16.78 -2.06 2.19
N ASP A 81 -16.13 -0.95 1.78
CA ASP A 81 -16.76 0.37 1.67
C ASP A 81 -17.80 0.44 0.54
N SER A 82 -17.61 -0.34 -0.53
CA SER A 82 -18.60 -0.48 -1.62
C SER A 82 -19.77 -1.38 -1.27
N GLY A 83 -19.75 -2.04 -0.09
CA GLY A 83 -20.79 -2.97 0.34
C GLY A 83 -20.73 -4.36 -0.33
N ILE A 84 -19.71 -4.62 -1.17
CA ILE A 84 -19.53 -5.92 -1.82
C ILE A 84 -19.18 -7.00 -0.80
N ILE A 85 -18.34 -6.64 0.19
CA ILE A 85 -18.00 -7.51 1.31
C ILE A 85 -18.62 -6.96 2.58
N ASN A 86 -19.46 -7.76 3.23
CA ASN A 86 -20.04 -7.35 4.49
C ASN A 86 -19.05 -7.61 5.64
N MET A 87 -18.47 -6.54 6.17
CA MET A 87 -17.56 -6.56 7.30
C MET A 87 -18.13 -5.78 8.48
N CYS A 88 -17.99 -6.28 9.70
CA CYS A 88 -18.32 -5.51 10.88
C CYS A 88 -17.39 -4.28 11.02
N ARG A 89 -17.88 -3.23 11.69
CA ARG A 89 -17.18 -1.94 11.85
C ARG A 89 -15.73 -2.13 12.35
N GLY A 90 -15.51 -2.96 13.36
CA GLY A 90 -14.18 -3.22 13.92
C GLY A 90 -13.22 -3.89 12.94
N LEU A 91 -13.68 -4.90 12.19
CA LEU A 91 -12.85 -5.58 11.17
C LEU A 91 -12.47 -4.63 10.04
N ARG A 92 -13.40 -3.77 9.62
CA ARG A 92 -13.16 -2.76 8.59
C ARG A 92 -12.12 -1.73 9.05
N SER A 93 -12.24 -1.21 10.28
CA SER A 93 -11.22 -0.32 10.87
C SER A 93 -9.85 -0.97 10.93
N LEU A 94 -9.79 -2.25 11.35
CA LEU A 94 -8.54 -3.03 11.38
C LEU A 94 -7.94 -3.21 9.98
N THR A 95 -8.76 -3.45 8.96
CA THR A 95 -8.29 -3.59 7.57
C THR A 95 -7.59 -2.31 7.09
N TRP A 96 -8.19 -1.15 7.34
CA TRP A 96 -7.58 0.14 7.03
C TRP A 96 -6.29 0.38 7.81
N ALA A 97 -6.27 0.04 9.11
CA ALA A 97 -5.05 0.14 9.92
C ALA A 97 -3.92 -0.75 9.37
N CYS A 98 -4.23 -2.00 9.00
CA CYS A 98 -3.25 -2.90 8.37
C CYS A 98 -2.69 -2.31 7.07
N ALA A 99 -3.52 -1.66 6.24
CA ALA A 99 -3.09 -1.00 5.03
C ALA A 99 -2.11 0.16 5.33
N PHE A 100 -2.42 1.03 6.31
CA PHE A 100 -1.55 2.13 6.71
C PHE A 100 -0.25 1.66 7.38
N ILE A 101 -0.31 0.60 8.21
CA ILE A 101 0.90 -0.01 8.81
C ILE A 101 1.80 -0.58 7.72
N ALA A 102 1.24 -1.34 6.77
CA ALA A 102 2.00 -1.90 5.66
C ALA A 102 2.61 -0.80 4.78
N PHE A 103 1.89 0.30 4.53
CA PHE A 103 2.40 1.47 3.83
C PHE A 103 3.58 2.10 4.57
N ASN A 104 3.44 2.42 5.86
CA ASN A 104 4.49 3.00 6.68
C ASN A 104 5.74 2.10 6.73
N TYR A 105 5.54 0.79 6.89
CA TYR A 105 6.63 -0.19 6.91
C TYR A 105 7.34 -0.29 5.56
N THR A 106 6.61 -0.27 4.44
CA THR A 106 7.19 -0.26 3.09
C THR A 106 8.10 0.94 2.89
N ILE A 107 7.66 2.13 3.27
CA ILE A 107 8.42 3.38 3.15
C ILE A 107 9.67 3.34 4.04
N PHE A 108 9.56 2.84 5.28
CA PHE A 108 10.70 2.69 6.17
C PHE A 108 11.74 1.70 5.60
N LEU A 109 11.29 0.55 5.09
CA LEU A 109 12.20 -0.41 4.43
C LEU A 109 12.89 0.19 3.20
N TRP A 110 12.17 1.02 2.43
CA TRP A 110 12.75 1.76 1.31
C TRP A 110 13.83 2.74 1.77
N PHE A 111 13.62 3.46 2.87
CA PHE A 111 14.62 4.33 3.49
C PHE A 111 15.89 3.54 3.86
N ILE A 112 15.75 2.38 4.51
CA ILE A 112 16.88 1.51 4.87
C ILE A 112 17.58 1.00 3.60
N TYR A 113 16.83 0.52 2.60
CA TYR A 113 17.37 0.01 1.34
C TYR A 113 18.20 1.06 0.61
N SER A 114 17.65 2.27 0.47
CA SER A 114 18.36 3.39 -0.16
C SER A 114 19.61 3.80 0.61
N GLY A 115 19.56 3.77 1.94
CA GLY A 115 20.70 4.08 2.80
C GLY A 115 21.83 3.05 2.70
N ILE A 116 21.52 1.75 2.66
CA ILE A 116 22.52 0.69 2.45
C ILE A 116 23.11 0.80 1.03
N PHE A 117 22.28 1.05 0.02
CA PHE A 117 22.74 1.22 -1.36
C PHE A 117 23.76 2.35 -1.52
N ARG A 118 23.60 3.41 -0.72
CA ARG A 118 24.50 4.58 -0.67
C ARG A 118 25.71 4.38 0.25
N GLU A 119 25.86 3.21 0.88
CA GLU A 119 26.90 2.95 1.89
C GLU A 119 26.87 4.01 3.03
N SER A 120 25.67 4.47 3.40
CA SER A 120 25.48 5.50 4.41
C SER A 120 25.96 5.04 5.78
N SER A 121 26.85 5.81 6.40
CA SER A 121 27.34 5.54 7.76
C SER A 121 26.24 5.49 8.82
N ILE A 122 25.13 6.22 8.60
CA ILE A 122 23.96 6.24 9.48
C ILE A 122 23.30 4.84 9.51
N ILE A 123 23.13 4.21 8.36
CA ILE A 123 22.47 2.90 8.24
C ILE A 123 23.47 1.76 8.58
N SER A 124 24.75 1.94 8.29
CA SER A 124 25.80 0.96 8.64
C SER A 124 25.97 0.82 10.15
N ASN A 125 25.76 1.87 10.93
CA ASN A 125 25.80 1.84 12.39
C ASN A 125 24.46 1.34 12.96
N ARG A 126 24.49 0.19 13.66
CA ARG A 126 23.31 -0.45 14.25
C ARG A 126 22.51 0.49 15.17
N MET A 127 23.20 1.28 16.01
CA MET A 127 22.53 2.22 16.94
C MET A 127 21.84 3.37 16.18
N SER A 128 22.49 3.93 15.18
CA SER A 128 21.89 4.98 14.35
C SER A 128 20.70 4.47 13.55
N CYS A 129 20.77 3.24 13.01
CA CYS A 129 19.65 2.60 12.32
C CYS A 129 18.46 2.39 13.26
N LEU A 130 18.71 1.99 14.53
CA LEU A 130 17.66 1.85 15.54
C LEU A 130 16.99 3.20 15.85
N HIS A 131 17.77 4.28 16.01
CA HIS A 131 17.20 5.63 16.21
C HIS A 131 16.35 6.07 15.02
N CYS A 132 16.77 5.76 13.79
CA CYS A 132 15.96 6.01 12.60
C CYS A 132 14.65 5.20 12.57
N ALA A 133 14.55 4.07 13.27
CA ALA A 133 13.33 3.28 13.34
C ALA A 133 12.28 3.86 14.31
N ILE A 134 12.72 4.62 15.32
CA ILE A 134 11.82 5.16 16.38
C ILE A 134 10.62 5.92 15.79
N PRO A 135 10.77 6.90 14.87
CA PRO A 135 9.63 7.61 14.31
C PRO A 135 8.66 6.69 13.56
N ALA A 136 9.16 5.68 12.84
CA ALA A 136 8.31 4.71 12.14
C ALA A 136 7.48 3.87 13.13
N VAL A 137 8.10 3.42 14.23
CA VAL A 137 7.40 2.68 15.29
C VAL A 137 6.35 3.55 15.98
N ILE A 138 6.67 4.81 16.29
CA ILE A 138 5.71 5.76 16.86
C ILE A 138 4.52 5.93 15.91
N ASN A 139 4.77 6.10 14.60
CA ASN A 139 3.70 6.24 13.64
C ASN A 139 2.81 4.98 13.55
N MET A 140 3.40 3.78 13.63
CA MET A 140 2.64 2.53 13.68
C MET A 140 1.74 2.46 14.93
N ILE A 141 2.23 2.90 16.08
CA ILE A 141 1.44 2.98 17.32
C ILE A 141 0.30 3.97 17.15
N ILE A 142 0.54 5.14 16.56
CA ILE A 142 -0.51 6.14 16.26
C ILE A 142 -1.57 5.53 15.33
N ILE A 143 -1.19 4.78 14.30
CA ILE A 143 -2.14 4.11 13.40
C ILE A 143 -3.00 3.08 14.16
N ILE A 144 -2.42 2.33 15.09
CA ILE A 144 -3.17 1.39 15.94
C ILE A 144 -4.16 2.16 16.84
N ILE A 145 -3.72 3.24 17.47
CA ILE A 145 -4.60 4.09 18.31
C ILE A 145 -5.72 4.70 17.47
N ALA A 146 -5.45 5.06 16.21
CA ALA A 146 -6.43 5.60 15.27
C ALA A 146 -7.61 4.65 15.00
N CYS A 147 -7.46 3.34 15.21
CA CYS A 147 -8.57 2.39 15.14
C CYS A 147 -9.64 2.62 16.21
N PHE A 148 -9.26 3.24 17.34
CA PHE A 148 -10.11 3.40 18.52
C PHE A 148 -10.54 4.85 18.74
N VAL A 149 -9.94 5.80 18.02
CA VAL A 149 -10.15 7.25 18.18
C VAL A 149 -10.60 7.85 16.86
N ASP A 150 -11.81 8.37 16.80
CA ASP A 150 -12.43 8.93 15.58
C ASP A 150 -11.75 10.22 15.03
N GLY A 151 -10.63 10.65 15.59
CA GLY A 151 -9.92 11.86 15.16
C GLY A 151 -9.10 11.72 13.88
N PHE A 152 -8.59 10.54 13.58
CA PHE A 152 -7.76 10.27 12.41
C PHE A 152 -8.58 9.75 11.23
N TYR A 153 -9.39 8.74 11.45
CA TYR A 153 -10.40 8.25 10.52
C TYR A 153 -11.53 7.57 11.30
N SER A 154 -12.68 7.45 10.68
CA SER A 154 -13.83 6.76 11.27
C SER A 154 -14.58 5.96 10.22
N ILE A 155 -15.37 4.99 10.67
CA ILE A 155 -16.30 4.26 9.83
C ILE A 155 -17.71 4.72 10.22
N ASN A 156 -18.44 5.33 9.30
CA ASN A 156 -19.79 5.80 9.56
C ASN A 156 -20.78 4.62 9.70
N ASP A 157 -22.04 4.92 10.06
CA ASP A 157 -23.07 3.89 10.24
C ASP A 157 -23.44 3.16 8.93
N ALA A 158 -23.22 3.82 7.78
CA ALA A 158 -23.32 3.19 6.47
C ALA A 158 -22.10 2.31 6.11
N GLY A 159 -21.13 2.19 7.03
CA GLY A 159 -19.94 1.40 6.84
C GLY A 159 -18.87 2.03 5.95
N LYS A 160 -18.97 3.29 5.55
CA LYS A 160 -17.98 3.95 4.70
C LYS A 160 -16.86 4.57 5.51
N PHE A 161 -15.65 4.50 4.97
CA PHE A 161 -14.47 5.18 5.50
C PHE A 161 -14.62 6.70 5.37
N LEU A 162 -14.39 7.41 6.46
CA LEU A 162 -14.37 8.87 6.53
C LEU A 162 -13.02 9.33 7.07
N ARG A 163 -12.41 10.31 6.40
CA ARG A 163 -11.19 10.97 6.88
C ARG A 163 -11.51 11.87 8.05
N GLY A 164 -10.77 11.71 9.14
CA GLY A 164 -10.86 12.59 10.31
C GLY A 164 -9.99 13.83 10.15
N LYS A 165 -10.09 14.76 11.11
CA LYS A 165 -9.33 16.01 11.14
C LYS A 165 -7.80 15.80 11.13
N TYR A 166 -7.33 14.73 11.73
CA TYR A 166 -5.91 14.42 11.88
C TYR A 166 -5.41 13.35 10.89
N TYR A 167 -6.19 13.04 9.85
CA TYR A 167 -5.85 11.99 8.88
C TYR A 167 -4.47 12.17 8.24
N GLU A 168 -4.12 13.40 7.89
CA GLU A 168 -2.86 13.72 7.20
C GLU A 168 -1.61 13.45 8.07
N PHE A 169 -1.74 13.49 9.40
CA PHE A 169 -0.63 13.19 10.30
C PHE A 169 -0.08 11.77 10.13
N LEU A 170 -0.92 10.82 9.67
CA LEU A 170 -0.50 9.43 9.41
C LEU A 170 0.56 9.35 8.28
N PHE A 171 0.64 10.37 7.42
CA PHE A 171 1.53 10.41 6.25
C PHE A 171 2.78 11.28 6.47
N ILE A 172 2.84 12.08 7.52
CA ILE A 172 3.98 13.00 7.75
C ILE A 172 5.29 12.21 7.87
N ILE A 173 5.33 11.17 8.70
CA ILE A 173 6.56 10.40 8.93
C ILE A 173 6.99 9.64 7.67
N PRO A 174 6.11 8.91 6.95
CA PRO A 174 6.43 8.37 5.64
C PRO A 174 6.96 9.41 4.64
N ALA A 175 6.33 10.60 4.57
CA ALA A 175 6.76 11.67 3.68
C ALA A 175 8.18 12.17 4.01
N VAL A 176 8.51 12.29 5.29
CA VAL A 176 9.87 12.67 5.74
C VAL A 176 10.90 11.62 5.29
N TYR A 177 10.63 10.32 5.46
CA TYR A 177 11.54 9.27 5.00
C TYR A 177 11.75 9.28 3.49
N ILE A 178 10.67 9.43 2.69
CA ILE A 178 10.76 9.53 1.23
C ILE A 178 11.58 10.76 0.84
N THR A 179 11.31 11.92 1.45
CA THR A 179 12.01 13.18 1.14
C THR A 179 13.49 13.06 1.43
N ILE A 180 13.87 12.56 2.61
CA ILE A 180 15.27 12.39 2.99
C ILE A 180 15.97 11.40 2.05
N SER A 181 15.34 10.25 1.75
CA SER A 181 15.91 9.25 0.84
C SER A 181 16.11 9.82 -0.55
N THR A 182 15.10 10.50 -1.10
CA THR A 182 15.14 11.06 -2.45
C THR A 182 16.17 12.18 -2.56
N ALA A 183 16.21 13.10 -1.60
CA ALA A 183 17.19 14.18 -1.57
C ALA A 183 18.63 13.65 -1.50
N ALA A 184 18.84 12.62 -0.68
CA ALA A 184 20.12 11.98 -0.54
C ALA A 184 20.57 11.22 -1.81
N LEU A 185 19.65 10.49 -2.47
CA LEU A 185 19.91 9.84 -3.76
C LEU A 185 20.20 10.85 -4.87
N LEU A 186 19.48 11.99 -4.92
CA LEU A 186 19.73 13.07 -5.87
C LEU A 186 21.10 13.68 -5.69
N LYS A 187 21.50 13.95 -4.43
CA LYS A 187 22.85 14.45 -4.10
C LYS A 187 23.92 13.50 -4.64
N ASP A 188 23.79 12.20 -4.37
CA ASP A 188 24.80 11.22 -4.79
C ASP A 188 24.79 11.01 -6.32
N ALA A 189 23.62 11.04 -6.97
CA ALA A 189 23.50 11.04 -8.43
C ALA A 189 24.25 12.22 -9.06
N TYR A 190 24.14 13.41 -8.45
CA TYR A 190 24.83 14.60 -8.93
C TYR A 190 26.36 14.50 -8.74
N LEU A 191 26.82 14.09 -7.55
CA LEU A 191 28.24 13.97 -7.22
C LEU A 191 28.92 12.88 -8.06
N GLU A 192 28.27 11.77 -8.33
CA GLU A 192 28.83 10.63 -9.07
C GLU A 192 28.53 10.64 -10.58
N LYS A 193 27.98 11.74 -11.10
CA LYS A 193 27.66 11.89 -12.53
C LYS A 193 28.85 11.61 -13.43
N LYS A 194 30.06 12.09 -13.05
CA LYS A 194 31.28 11.92 -13.81
C LYS A 194 31.84 10.49 -13.79
N SER A 195 31.57 9.71 -12.75
CA SER A 195 32.08 8.33 -12.59
C SER A 195 31.22 7.29 -13.34
N GLY A 196 30.11 7.68 -13.96
CA GLY A 196 29.14 6.78 -14.59
C GLY A 196 28.23 6.04 -13.60
N ARG A 197 28.52 6.07 -12.31
CA ARG A 197 27.68 5.45 -11.24
C ARG A 197 26.39 6.21 -10.99
N GLY A 198 26.32 7.49 -11.34
CA GLY A 198 25.13 8.32 -11.19
C GLY A 198 23.85 7.72 -11.77
N LYS A 199 23.95 6.96 -12.89
CA LYS A 199 22.80 6.29 -13.51
C LYS A 199 22.08 5.32 -12.56
N ARG A 200 22.79 4.64 -11.67
CA ARG A 200 22.20 3.68 -10.71
C ARG A 200 21.30 4.39 -9.69
N TYR A 201 21.70 5.58 -9.24
CA TYR A 201 20.88 6.40 -8.33
C TYR A 201 19.63 6.95 -9.03
N VAL A 202 19.73 7.34 -10.30
CA VAL A 202 18.59 7.81 -11.10
C VAL A 202 17.54 6.70 -11.23
N VAL A 203 17.95 5.45 -11.46
CA VAL A 203 17.03 4.30 -11.49
C VAL A 203 16.31 4.15 -10.15
N LEU A 204 17.01 4.26 -9.02
CA LEU A 204 16.36 4.19 -7.70
C LEU A 204 15.39 5.33 -7.47
N ILE A 205 15.73 6.57 -7.89
CA ILE A 205 14.83 7.72 -7.77
C ILE A 205 13.54 7.49 -8.57
N SER A 206 13.63 6.84 -9.74
CA SER A 206 12.44 6.58 -10.57
C SER A 206 11.38 5.73 -9.85
N PHE A 207 11.75 4.90 -8.86
CA PHE A 207 10.79 4.17 -8.03
C PHE A 207 10.07 5.06 -6.99
N THR A 208 10.63 6.21 -6.62
CA THR A 208 9.98 7.12 -5.68
C THR A 208 8.97 8.05 -6.35
N VAL A 209 9.15 8.34 -7.64
CA VAL A 209 8.28 9.25 -8.40
C VAL A 209 6.81 8.79 -8.39
N PRO A 210 6.45 7.53 -8.69
CA PRO A 210 5.06 7.07 -8.64
C PRO A 210 4.44 7.21 -7.25
N VAL A 211 5.22 7.00 -6.18
CA VAL A 211 4.74 7.14 -4.79
C VAL A 211 4.41 8.58 -4.46
N ILE A 212 5.29 9.52 -4.85
CA ILE A 212 5.09 10.97 -4.63
C ILE A 212 3.89 11.47 -5.45
N LEU A 213 3.82 11.09 -6.73
CA LEU A 213 2.69 11.46 -7.59
C LEU A 213 1.37 10.91 -7.05
N GLY A 214 1.40 9.68 -6.55
CA GLY A 214 0.26 9.05 -5.95
C GLY A 214 -0.27 9.76 -4.72
N ALA A 215 0.61 10.11 -3.82
CA ALA A 215 0.27 10.87 -2.63
C ALA A 215 -0.29 12.26 -2.99
N PHE A 216 0.27 12.91 -4.02
CA PHE A 216 -0.19 14.20 -4.51
C PHE A 216 -1.60 14.12 -5.11
N ILE A 217 -1.85 13.16 -6.01
CA ILE A 217 -3.18 12.96 -6.62
C ILE A 217 -4.21 12.62 -5.56
N GLN A 218 -3.87 11.75 -4.60
CA GLN A 218 -4.77 11.38 -3.51
C GLN A 218 -5.16 12.57 -2.63
N ASN A 219 -4.27 13.56 -2.51
CA ASN A 219 -4.54 14.76 -1.73
C ASN A 219 -5.44 15.75 -2.51
N MET A 220 -5.26 15.85 -3.84
CA MET A 220 -6.07 16.73 -4.69
C MET A 220 -7.51 16.22 -4.90
N GLU A 221 -7.67 14.92 -5.03
CA GLU A 221 -8.97 14.27 -5.21
C GLU A 221 -9.23 13.23 -4.12
N PRO A 222 -9.74 13.62 -2.97
CA PRO A 222 -9.99 12.74 -1.84
C PRO A 222 -10.93 11.55 -2.13
N GLN A 223 -11.70 11.63 -3.21
CA GLN A 223 -12.63 10.58 -3.66
C GLN A 223 -12.04 9.66 -4.74
N THR A 224 -10.93 10.04 -5.36
CA THR A 224 -10.24 9.16 -6.31
C THR A 224 -9.39 8.16 -5.56
N ASN A 225 -9.75 6.90 -5.75
CA ASN A 225 -8.98 5.78 -5.23
C ASN A 225 -7.54 5.84 -5.76
N MET A 226 -6.56 5.40 -4.96
CA MET A 226 -5.17 5.16 -5.40
C MET A 226 -5.05 4.35 -6.72
N LEU A 227 -6.13 3.73 -7.15
CA LEU A 227 -6.35 3.05 -8.41
C LEU A 227 -6.03 3.88 -9.67
N VAL A 228 -6.11 5.22 -9.59
CA VAL A 228 -5.83 6.10 -10.74
C VAL A 228 -4.35 6.08 -11.10
N ILE A 229 -3.46 5.90 -10.11
CA ILE A 229 -2.00 5.88 -10.36
C ILE A 229 -1.60 4.66 -11.18
N GLY A 230 -2.17 3.50 -10.87
CA GLY A 230 -1.98 2.29 -11.68
C GLY A 230 -2.47 2.47 -13.13
N LYS A 231 -3.54 3.23 -13.34
CA LYS A 231 -4.04 3.53 -14.70
C LYS A 231 -3.09 4.41 -15.50
N CYS A 232 -2.50 5.44 -14.89
CA CYS A 232 -1.57 6.32 -15.61
C CYS A 232 -0.26 5.63 -15.97
N ILE A 233 0.24 4.73 -15.12
CA ILE A 233 1.50 3.99 -15.36
C ILE A 233 1.31 2.86 -16.37
N LEU A 234 0.12 2.26 -16.48
CA LEU A 234 -0.17 1.16 -17.41
C LEU A 234 -0.65 1.64 -18.79
N GLN A 235 -0.98 2.93 -18.97
CA GLN A 235 -1.42 3.52 -20.24
C GLN A 235 -0.29 4.31 -20.94
N SER A 236 0.86 4.50 -20.30
CA SER A 236 2.10 5.06 -20.87
C SER A 236 3.08 3.96 -21.29
#